data_3b249bcaeb4567372bb89d38fe6aea7a
#
_entry.id   3b249bcaeb4567372bb89d38fe6aea7a
#
_cell.length_a   1.000
_cell.length_b   1.000
_cell.length_c   1.000
_cell.angle_alpha   90.00
_cell.angle_beta   90.00
_cell.angle_gamma   90.00
#
_symmetry.space_group_name_H-M   'P 1'
#
loop_
_entity.id
_entity.type
_entity.pdbx_description
1 polymer ?
#
loop_
_entity_poly.entity_id
_entity_poly.type
_entity_poly.pdbx_seq_one_letter_code
_entity_poly.pdbx_strand_id
1 'polypeptide(L)'
;MRELTDAAAAAHALAASIPELLQAWNAGETGDGTGTSTPPTTVQGTWALADMWRAQSSRRAPRSAQLCIPSTQILRDAGLDYAETLWAARPLDGESRIRVILSDEDALDPINRWHLDNELAAGTWIRTHPSPPSFFWIIDDDTVTLPSVWGDPHPTRVLATSAQEVVSLASWVFEKLWGEATAVDQSDEPWAPMLALMSRGMTVEAAAHTLGLSPRTGRRRVDQAMRHFGVTGQFALGAVWGAQQAGRG
;
A
#
# COMPACT_ATOMS: atom_id res chain seq x y z
N MET A 1 -0.06 -14.13 25.53
CA MET A 1 1.07 -14.60 24.70
C MET A 1 0.82 -15.96 24.00
N ARG A 2 0.30 -17.01 24.70
CA ARG A 2 -0.03 -18.29 24.04
C ARG A 2 -1.15 -18.19 23.01
N GLU A 3 -2.23 -17.49 23.28
CA GLU A 3 -3.37 -17.32 22.35
C GLU A 3 -3.00 -16.59 21.05
N LEU A 4 -2.07 -15.63 21.13
CA LEU A 4 -1.56 -14.90 19.95
C LEU A 4 -0.70 -15.80 19.04
N THR A 5 0.08 -16.70 19.65
CA THR A 5 0.89 -17.71 18.94
C THR A 5 -0.02 -18.72 18.25
N ASP A 6 -1.13 -19.10 18.88
CA ASP A 6 -2.09 -20.09 18.35
C ASP A 6 -2.91 -19.49 17.20
N ALA A 7 -3.30 -18.22 17.26
CA ALA A 7 -4.01 -17.52 16.19
C ALA A 7 -3.11 -17.31 14.94
N ALA A 8 -1.86 -16.92 15.15
CA ALA A 8 -0.88 -16.77 14.07
C ALA A 8 -0.56 -18.13 13.43
N ALA A 9 -0.42 -19.21 14.24
CA ALA A 9 -0.22 -20.55 13.74
C ALA A 9 -1.43 -21.08 12.98
N ALA A 10 -2.65 -20.79 13.43
CA ALA A 10 -3.88 -21.15 12.74
C ALA A 10 -4.03 -20.39 11.42
N ALA A 11 -3.74 -19.08 11.39
CA ALA A 11 -3.73 -18.30 10.17
C ALA A 11 -2.67 -18.80 9.17
N HIS A 12 -1.50 -19.19 9.66
CA HIS A 12 -0.43 -19.76 8.85
C HIS A 12 -0.81 -21.13 8.29
N ALA A 13 -1.39 -22.01 9.10
CA ALA A 13 -1.87 -23.32 8.67
C ALA A 13 -3.01 -23.21 7.66
N LEU A 14 -3.94 -22.29 7.86
CA LEU A 14 -5.04 -22.04 6.95
C LEU A 14 -4.53 -21.47 5.62
N ALA A 15 -3.59 -20.53 5.67
CA ALA A 15 -2.96 -19.93 4.50
C ALA A 15 -2.13 -20.97 3.72
N ALA A 16 -1.47 -21.91 4.38
CA ALA A 16 -0.74 -22.99 3.73
C ALA A 16 -1.69 -23.97 2.99
N SER A 17 -2.95 -24.05 3.37
CA SER A 17 -3.96 -24.89 2.69
C SER A 17 -4.59 -24.20 1.45
N ILE A 18 -4.41 -22.87 1.29
CA ILE A 18 -4.97 -22.13 0.14
C ILE A 18 -4.51 -22.70 -1.20
N PRO A 19 -3.21 -23.03 -1.43
CA PRO A 19 -2.77 -23.61 -2.70
C PRO A 19 -3.43 -24.96 -2.99
N GLU A 20 -3.64 -25.78 -1.96
CA GLU A 20 -4.30 -27.09 -2.11
C GLU A 20 -5.79 -26.92 -2.41
N LEU A 21 -6.45 -25.98 -1.75
CA LEU A 21 -7.84 -25.62 -2.04
C LEU A 21 -8.01 -25.08 -3.47
N LEU A 22 -7.08 -24.25 -3.94
CA LEU A 22 -7.09 -23.73 -5.31
C LEU A 22 -6.79 -24.83 -6.34
N GLN A 23 -5.92 -25.79 -6.01
CA GLN A 23 -5.68 -26.96 -6.87
C GLN A 23 -6.91 -27.89 -6.91
N ALA A 24 -7.54 -28.14 -5.77
CA ALA A 24 -8.77 -28.91 -5.70
C ALA A 24 -9.92 -28.24 -6.44
N TRP A 25 -10.02 -26.92 -6.36
CA TRP A 25 -10.97 -26.10 -7.14
C TRP A 25 -10.72 -26.25 -8.63
N ASN A 26 -9.50 -26.04 -9.11
CA ASN A 26 -9.14 -26.19 -10.51
C ASN A 26 -9.33 -27.62 -11.05
N ALA A 27 -9.21 -28.63 -10.19
CA ALA A 27 -9.48 -30.01 -10.54
C ALA A 27 -10.97 -30.37 -10.54
N GLY A 28 -11.79 -29.64 -9.76
CA GLY A 28 -13.24 -29.80 -9.65
C GLY A 28 -14.02 -29.16 -10.80
N GLU A 29 -13.43 -28.24 -11.57
CA GLU A 29 -14.08 -27.55 -12.71
C GLU A 29 -14.37 -28.47 -13.93
N THR A 30 -14.05 -29.75 -13.87
CA THR A 30 -14.50 -30.73 -14.87
C THR A 30 -15.94 -31.24 -14.61
N GLY A 31 -16.63 -30.77 -13.59
CA GLY A 31 -18.01 -31.13 -13.22
C GLY A 31 -18.96 -29.95 -13.44
N ASP A 32 -19.86 -30.09 -14.36
CA ASP A 32 -21.12 -29.43 -14.73
C ASP A 32 -21.75 -28.50 -13.67
N GLY A 33 -21.05 -27.41 -13.32
CA GLY A 33 -21.49 -26.38 -12.37
C GLY A 33 -21.71 -25.07 -13.06
N THR A 34 -22.96 -24.64 -13.18
CA THR A 34 -23.45 -23.35 -13.73
C THR A 34 -23.03 -22.10 -12.94
N GLY A 35 -21.85 -22.11 -12.33
CA GLY A 35 -21.25 -20.95 -11.68
C GLY A 35 -20.32 -20.21 -12.64
N THR A 36 -20.65 -18.98 -13.03
CA THR A 36 -19.82 -18.06 -13.83
C THR A 36 -18.61 -17.54 -13.03
N SER A 37 -17.77 -18.41 -12.49
CA SER A 37 -16.51 -17.95 -11.89
C SER A 37 -15.48 -17.74 -13.00
N THR A 38 -15.00 -16.51 -13.13
CA THR A 38 -13.90 -16.19 -14.04
C THR A 38 -12.66 -16.98 -13.62
N PRO A 39 -11.96 -17.66 -14.55
CA PRO A 39 -10.77 -18.42 -14.22
C PRO A 39 -9.71 -17.51 -13.58
N PRO A 40 -8.95 -18.00 -12.61
CA PRO A 40 -7.95 -17.22 -11.92
C PRO A 40 -6.85 -16.74 -12.88
N THR A 41 -6.46 -15.48 -12.76
CA THR A 41 -5.37 -14.90 -13.53
C THR A 41 -4.05 -15.16 -12.79
N THR A 42 -3.07 -15.72 -13.50
CA THR A 42 -1.72 -15.97 -12.94
C THR A 42 -0.70 -15.12 -13.65
N VAL A 43 0.20 -14.50 -12.88
CA VAL A 43 1.40 -13.81 -13.40
C VAL A 43 2.64 -14.51 -12.82
N GLN A 44 3.63 -14.72 -13.69
CA GLN A 44 4.92 -15.32 -13.33
C GLN A 44 6.05 -14.43 -13.78
N GLY A 45 7.12 -14.33 -13.00
CA GLY A 45 8.32 -13.56 -13.29
C GLY A 45 8.93 -12.98 -12.05
N THR A 46 10.13 -12.44 -12.17
CA THR A 46 10.86 -11.81 -11.06
C THR A 46 10.04 -10.70 -10.40
N TRP A 47 9.20 -10.02 -11.16
CA TRP A 47 8.39 -8.87 -10.71
C TRP A 47 6.89 -9.18 -10.70
N ALA A 48 6.51 -10.45 -10.47
CA ALA A 48 5.13 -10.91 -10.58
C ALA A 48 4.13 -10.08 -9.74
N LEU A 49 4.52 -9.62 -8.54
CA LEU A 49 3.68 -8.72 -7.71
C LEU A 49 3.42 -7.39 -8.43
N ALA A 50 4.47 -6.76 -8.91
CA ALA A 50 4.40 -5.47 -9.58
C ALA A 50 3.62 -5.56 -10.90
N ASP A 51 3.87 -6.59 -11.69
CA ASP A 51 3.20 -6.80 -12.97
C ASP A 51 1.71 -7.08 -12.79
N MET A 52 1.33 -7.87 -11.75
CA MET A 52 -0.07 -8.08 -11.41
C MET A 52 -0.74 -6.79 -10.96
N TRP A 53 -0.07 -6.02 -10.12
CA TRP A 53 -0.58 -4.72 -9.67
C TRP A 53 -0.82 -3.77 -10.85
N ARG A 54 0.17 -3.61 -11.75
CA ARG A 54 0.03 -2.79 -12.96
C ARG A 54 -1.12 -3.25 -13.84
N ALA A 55 -1.26 -4.57 -14.05
CA ALA A 55 -2.34 -5.13 -14.85
C ALA A 55 -3.73 -4.86 -14.26
N GLN A 56 -3.87 -4.83 -12.95
CA GLN A 56 -5.13 -4.55 -12.27
C GLN A 56 -5.42 -3.06 -12.21
N SER A 57 -4.44 -2.23 -11.79
CA SER A 57 -4.61 -0.78 -11.62
C SER A 57 -4.79 -0.02 -12.94
N SER A 58 -4.23 -0.53 -14.06
CA SER A 58 -4.39 0.07 -15.38
C SER A 58 -5.82 -0.03 -15.95
N ARG A 59 -6.62 -0.95 -15.45
CA ARG A 59 -8.00 -1.14 -15.92
C ARG A 59 -8.97 -0.12 -15.33
N ARG A 60 -8.87 0.09 -14.04
CA ARG A 60 -9.71 1.03 -13.28
C ARG A 60 -9.09 1.30 -11.91
N ALA A 61 -9.16 2.55 -11.45
CA ALA A 61 -8.82 2.86 -10.08
C ALA A 61 -9.80 2.13 -9.12
N PRO A 62 -9.29 1.40 -8.10
CA PRO A 62 -10.15 0.70 -7.15
C PRO A 62 -10.93 1.68 -6.26
N ARG A 63 -12.17 1.33 -5.93
CA ARG A 63 -12.99 2.05 -4.94
C ARG A 63 -12.59 1.68 -3.52
N SER A 64 -12.26 0.43 -3.31
CA SER A 64 -11.70 -0.06 -2.07
C SER A 64 -10.48 -0.92 -2.33
N ALA A 65 -9.51 -0.88 -1.41
CA ALA A 65 -8.40 -1.81 -1.43
C ALA A 65 -7.90 -2.08 -0.01
N GLN A 66 -7.51 -3.32 0.21
CA GLN A 66 -6.92 -3.81 1.45
C GLN A 66 -5.59 -4.46 1.06
N LEU A 67 -4.48 -3.91 1.51
CA LEU A 67 -3.15 -4.36 1.13
C LEU A 67 -2.36 -4.80 2.36
N CYS A 68 -1.76 -5.98 2.30
CA CYS A 68 -0.76 -6.44 3.25
C CYS A 68 0.58 -6.52 2.54
N ILE A 69 1.53 -5.71 2.96
CA ILE A 69 2.82 -5.50 2.31
C ILE A 69 3.93 -5.74 3.35
N PRO A 70 4.48 -6.95 3.45
CA PRO A 70 5.55 -7.28 4.39
C PRO A 70 6.85 -6.50 4.14
N SER A 71 7.14 -6.18 2.87
CA SER A 71 8.30 -5.38 2.49
C SER A 71 8.02 -4.51 1.27
N THR A 72 8.32 -3.23 1.39
CA THR A 72 8.23 -2.28 0.27
C THR A 72 9.45 -2.37 -0.65
N GLN A 73 10.55 -2.99 -0.21
CA GLN A 73 11.79 -3.11 -0.98
C GLN A 73 11.56 -3.80 -2.33
N ILE A 74 10.81 -4.92 -2.33
CA ILE A 74 10.53 -5.65 -3.57
C ILE A 74 9.74 -4.81 -4.59
N LEU A 75 8.90 -3.91 -4.12
CA LEU A 75 8.14 -3.02 -5.00
C LEU A 75 9.05 -1.94 -5.60
N ARG A 76 9.98 -1.40 -4.80
CA ARG A 76 11.00 -0.46 -5.28
C ARG A 76 11.94 -1.09 -6.29
N ASP A 77 12.43 -2.30 -6.02
CA ASP A 77 13.31 -3.06 -6.91
C ASP A 77 12.64 -3.39 -8.25
N ALA A 78 11.32 -3.55 -8.24
CA ALA A 78 10.51 -3.73 -9.44
C ALA A 78 10.25 -2.43 -10.22
N GLY A 79 10.80 -1.30 -9.77
CA GLY A 79 10.60 0.01 -10.37
C GLY A 79 9.15 0.51 -10.26
N LEU A 80 8.39 -0.02 -9.30
CA LEU A 80 7.14 0.61 -8.92
C LEU A 80 7.50 1.87 -8.16
N ASP A 81 7.51 2.99 -8.85
CA ASP A 81 7.64 4.27 -8.18
C ASP A 81 6.33 4.63 -7.45
N TYR A 82 6.42 5.64 -6.63
CA TYR A 82 5.27 6.08 -5.84
C TYR A 82 4.05 6.46 -6.70
N ALA A 83 4.28 7.09 -7.86
CA ALA A 83 3.21 7.51 -8.75
C ALA A 83 2.50 6.31 -9.40
N GLU A 84 3.22 5.22 -9.66
CA GLU A 84 2.66 3.98 -10.21
C GLU A 84 2.04 3.10 -9.12
N THR A 85 2.58 3.15 -7.88
CA THR A 85 2.27 2.14 -6.87
C THR A 85 0.93 2.37 -6.22
N LEU A 86 0.60 3.57 -5.92
CA LEU A 86 -0.47 3.74 -5.00
C LEU A 86 -1.58 4.64 -5.48
N TRP A 87 -1.62 5.24 -6.55
CA TRP A 87 -2.87 6.05 -6.63
C TRP A 87 -2.78 7.32 -7.46
N ALA A 88 -1.87 7.39 -8.36
CA ALA A 88 -1.94 8.41 -9.41
C ALA A 88 -3.29 8.40 -10.14
N ALA A 89 -3.97 7.25 -10.08
CA ALA A 89 -5.31 7.04 -10.64
C ALA A 89 -6.45 7.11 -9.60
N ARG A 90 -6.18 7.57 -8.38
CA ARG A 90 -7.22 7.68 -7.36
C ARG A 90 -8.28 8.68 -7.82
N PRO A 91 -9.58 8.31 -7.81
CA PRO A 91 -10.63 9.29 -8.01
C PRO A 91 -10.49 10.39 -6.95
N LEU A 92 -10.44 11.64 -7.39
CA LEU A 92 -10.29 12.81 -6.51
C LEU A 92 -11.57 13.13 -5.70
N ASP A 93 -12.58 12.28 -5.82
CA ASP A 93 -13.90 12.42 -5.18
C ASP A 93 -13.96 12.01 -3.71
N GLY A 94 -12.86 11.48 -3.16
CA GLY A 94 -12.77 11.17 -1.73
C GLY A 94 -13.52 9.91 -1.27
N GLU A 95 -14.07 9.12 -2.18
CA GLU A 95 -14.83 7.91 -1.85
C GLU A 95 -13.99 6.63 -1.76
N SER A 96 -12.72 6.70 -2.13
CA SER A 96 -11.83 5.52 -2.09
C SER A 96 -11.47 5.13 -0.66
N ARG A 97 -11.74 3.87 -0.29
CA ARG A 97 -11.40 3.29 1.01
C ARG A 97 -10.18 2.40 0.88
N ILE A 98 -9.03 2.91 1.29
CA ILE A 98 -7.79 2.19 1.15
C ILE A 98 -7.17 1.97 2.50
N ARG A 99 -6.87 0.70 2.81
CA ARG A 99 -6.25 0.24 4.04
C ARG A 99 -4.97 -0.52 3.71
N VAL A 100 -3.88 -0.15 4.35
CA VAL A 100 -2.56 -0.76 4.14
C VAL A 100 -1.98 -1.22 5.46
N ILE A 101 -1.51 -2.46 5.50
CA ILE A 101 -0.69 -2.99 6.58
C ILE A 101 0.73 -3.13 6.06
N LEU A 102 1.68 -2.49 6.74
CA LEU A 102 3.11 -2.55 6.47
C LEU A 102 3.83 -3.24 7.63
N SER A 103 5.08 -3.64 7.42
CA SER A 103 5.94 -4.01 8.54
C SER A 103 6.35 -2.79 9.36
N ASP A 104 6.61 -2.99 10.66
CA ASP A 104 7.17 -1.94 11.53
C ASP A 104 8.52 -1.45 10.99
N GLU A 105 9.33 -2.35 10.42
CA GLU A 105 10.63 -2.03 9.83
C GLU A 105 10.49 -1.07 8.65
N ASP A 106 9.59 -1.38 7.71
CA ASP A 106 9.34 -0.52 6.55
C ASP A 106 8.80 0.86 6.94
N ALA A 107 7.98 0.93 7.97
CA ALA A 107 7.43 2.21 8.44
C ALA A 107 8.50 3.11 9.10
N LEU A 108 9.56 2.51 9.65
CA LEU A 108 10.70 3.22 10.24
C LEU A 108 11.75 3.62 9.20
N ASP A 109 11.73 3.03 8.00
CA ASP A 109 12.67 3.38 6.93
C ASP A 109 12.41 4.84 6.48
N PRO A 110 13.41 5.74 6.53
CA PRO A 110 13.26 7.13 6.12
C PRO A 110 12.78 7.31 4.67
N ILE A 111 13.13 6.37 3.78
CA ILE A 111 12.68 6.39 2.38
C ILE A 111 11.17 6.18 2.31
N ASN A 112 10.65 5.26 3.13
CA ASN A 112 9.22 4.96 3.16
C ASN A 112 8.42 6.03 3.91
N ARG A 113 9.00 6.66 4.92
CA ARG A 113 8.31 7.68 5.72
C ARG A 113 7.69 8.77 4.86
N TRP A 114 8.42 9.21 3.88
CA TRP A 114 7.95 10.17 2.89
C TRP A 114 6.72 9.68 2.10
N HIS A 115 6.73 8.41 1.68
CA HIS A 115 5.58 7.79 1.00
C HIS A 115 4.37 7.68 1.93
N LEU A 116 4.60 7.27 3.18
CA LEU A 116 3.55 7.11 4.19
C LEU A 116 2.83 8.44 4.47
N ASP A 117 3.58 9.51 4.67
CA ASP A 117 2.99 10.84 4.93
C ASP A 117 2.11 11.32 3.77
N ASN A 118 2.50 10.99 2.54
CA ASN A 118 1.71 11.33 1.36
C ASN A 118 0.42 10.49 1.28
N GLU A 119 0.52 9.20 1.55
CA GLU A 119 -0.63 8.30 1.57
C GLU A 119 -1.63 8.66 2.66
N LEU A 120 -1.16 8.90 3.88
CA LEU A 120 -2.00 9.35 4.99
C LEU A 120 -2.71 10.65 4.64
N ALA A 121 -2.00 11.60 4.02
CA ALA A 121 -2.61 12.87 3.61
C ALA A 121 -3.59 12.73 2.44
N ALA A 122 -3.44 11.68 1.64
CA ALA A 122 -4.40 11.32 0.60
C ALA A 122 -5.62 10.56 1.14
N GLY A 123 -5.65 10.26 2.45
CA GLY A 123 -6.75 9.58 3.11
C GLY A 123 -6.64 8.06 3.15
N THR A 124 -5.46 7.51 2.85
CA THR A 124 -5.16 6.09 3.09
C THR A 124 -5.07 5.83 4.59
N TRP A 125 -5.67 4.75 5.04
CA TRP A 125 -5.52 4.27 6.40
C TRP A 125 -4.36 3.29 6.46
N ILE A 126 -3.33 3.63 7.22
CA ILE A 126 -2.11 2.83 7.32
C ILE A 126 -1.97 2.33 8.74
N ARG A 127 -1.63 1.06 8.87
CA ARG A 127 -1.23 0.43 10.12
C ARG A 127 0.07 -0.33 9.94
N THR A 128 0.82 -0.49 11.02
CA THR A 128 2.03 -1.31 11.04
C THR A 128 1.82 -2.55 11.87
N HIS A 129 2.46 -3.64 11.46
CA HIS A 129 2.44 -4.91 12.12
C HIS A 129 3.87 -5.46 12.24
N PRO A 130 4.28 -6.05 13.39
CA PRO A 130 5.65 -6.54 13.59
C PRO A 130 6.10 -7.58 12.55
N SER A 131 5.16 -8.38 12.05
CA SER A 131 5.44 -9.44 11.09
C SER A 131 4.21 -9.70 10.22
N PRO A 132 3.97 -8.90 9.18
CA PRO A 132 2.91 -9.19 8.22
C PRO A 132 3.23 -10.53 7.53
N PRO A 133 2.27 -11.48 7.45
CA PRO A 133 2.61 -12.87 7.14
C PRO A 133 2.88 -13.13 5.66
N SER A 134 2.38 -12.28 4.76
CA SER A 134 2.54 -12.46 3.31
C SER A 134 2.12 -11.21 2.56
N PHE A 135 2.57 -11.12 1.31
CA PHE A 135 1.98 -10.19 0.35
C PHE A 135 0.59 -10.68 -0.05
N PHE A 136 -0.41 -9.85 0.08
CA PHE A 136 -1.70 -10.04 -0.56
C PHE A 136 -2.47 -8.72 -0.60
N TRP A 137 -3.42 -8.64 -1.53
CA TRP A 137 -4.34 -7.51 -1.56
C TRP A 137 -5.72 -7.93 -2.08
N ILE A 138 -6.72 -7.19 -1.65
CA ILE A 138 -8.11 -7.34 -2.05
C ILE A 138 -8.54 -6.03 -2.68
N ILE A 139 -9.12 -6.08 -3.86
CA ILE A 139 -9.62 -4.92 -4.61
C ILE A 139 -11.13 -5.01 -4.73
N ASP A 140 -11.81 -3.89 -4.47
CA ASP A 140 -13.26 -3.70 -4.59
C ASP A 140 -14.09 -4.78 -3.87
N ASP A 141 -13.50 -5.45 -2.87
CA ASP A 141 -14.09 -6.54 -2.07
C ASP A 141 -14.52 -7.77 -2.91
N ASP A 142 -14.05 -7.87 -4.16
CA ASP A 142 -14.44 -8.90 -5.11
C ASP A 142 -13.28 -9.69 -5.71
N THR A 143 -12.07 -9.18 -5.63
CA THR A 143 -10.88 -9.82 -6.21
C THR A 143 -9.74 -9.81 -5.22
N VAL A 144 -9.17 -10.98 -4.97
CA VAL A 144 -7.96 -11.14 -4.13
C VAL A 144 -6.78 -11.57 -4.98
N THR A 145 -5.62 -10.99 -4.69
CA THR A 145 -4.32 -11.41 -5.23
C THR A 145 -3.46 -11.97 -4.12
N LEU A 146 -2.87 -13.14 -4.37
CA LEU A 146 -2.08 -13.93 -3.42
C LEU A 146 -0.80 -14.43 -4.10
N PRO A 147 0.32 -14.57 -3.38
CA PRO A 147 1.46 -15.34 -3.87
C PRO A 147 1.14 -16.83 -3.90
N SER A 148 1.75 -17.56 -4.83
CA SER A 148 1.56 -19.02 -4.92
C SER A 148 2.14 -19.78 -3.72
N VAL A 149 3.10 -19.16 -3.02
CA VAL A 149 3.65 -19.65 -1.75
C VAL A 149 3.43 -18.57 -0.71
N TRP A 150 2.59 -18.87 0.27
CA TRP A 150 2.31 -17.91 1.35
C TRP A 150 3.56 -17.65 2.18
N GLY A 151 3.81 -16.37 2.45
CA GLY A 151 4.99 -15.95 3.21
C GLY A 151 6.29 -15.89 2.38
N ASP A 152 6.23 -16.13 1.07
CA ASP A 152 7.39 -15.95 0.20
C ASP A 152 7.79 -14.45 0.21
N PRO A 153 9.02 -14.11 0.63
CA PRO A 153 9.48 -12.73 0.65
C PRO A 153 9.72 -12.15 -0.75
N HIS A 154 9.88 -13.00 -1.79
CA HIS A 154 10.12 -12.61 -3.17
C HIS A 154 9.26 -13.42 -4.15
N PRO A 155 7.93 -13.25 -4.12
CA PRO A 155 7.04 -14.08 -4.91
C PRO A 155 7.30 -13.91 -6.42
N THR A 156 7.66 -15.00 -7.06
CA THR A 156 7.85 -15.06 -8.52
C THR A 156 6.60 -15.56 -9.26
N ARG A 157 5.56 -15.91 -8.52
CA ARG A 157 4.27 -16.31 -9.05
C ARG A 157 3.16 -15.81 -8.14
N VAL A 158 2.22 -15.09 -8.72
CA VAL A 158 1.03 -14.57 -8.02
C VAL A 158 -0.23 -14.95 -8.77
N LEU A 159 -1.32 -15.07 -8.04
CA LEU A 159 -2.62 -15.49 -8.51
C LEU A 159 -3.65 -14.46 -8.10
N ALA A 160 -4.49 -14.03 -9.03
CA ALA A 160 -5.69 -13.23 -8.74
C ALA A 160 -6.94 -14.06 -9.00
N THR A 161 -7.87 -14.06 -8.06
CA THR A 161 -9.14 -14.79 -8.16
C THR A 161 -10.29 -14.00 -7.57
N SER A 162 -11.48 -14.19 -8.13
CA SER A 162 -12.75 -13.66 -7.63
C SER A 162 -13.63 -14.77 -7.00
N ALA A 163 -13.03 -15.94 -6.68
CA ALA A 163 -13.73 -16.98 -5.94
C ALA A 163 -14.12 -16.44 -4.56
N GLN A 164 -15.44 -16.39 -4.29
CA GLN A 164 -16.00 -15.69 -3.14
C GLN A 164 -15.48 -16.26 -1.81
N GLU A 165 -15.24 -17.56 -1.76
CA GLU A 165 -14.71 -18.25 -0.58
C GLU A 165 -13.28 -17.77 -0.27
N VAL A 166 -12.46 -17.61 -1.31
CA VAL A 166 -11.06 -17.15 -1.17
C VAL A 166 -11.03 -15.66 -0.80
N VAL A 167 -11.87 -14.84 -1.44
CA VAL A 167 -12.02 -13.42 -1.09
C VAL A 167 -12.47 -13.26 0.36
N SER A 168 -13.48 -14.01 0.78
CA SER A 168 -14.01 -13.96 2.17
C SER A 168 -12.95 -14.37 3.19
N LEU A 169 -12.17 -15.43 2.89
CA LEU A 169 -11.08 -15.88 3.75
C LEU A 169 -9.97 -14.83 3.84
N ALA A 170 -9.55 -14.27 2.72
CA ALA A 170 -8.51 -13.25 2.68
C ALA A 170 -8.96 -11.97 3.43
N SER A 171 -10.23 -11.58 3.28
CA SER A 171 -10.82 -10.45 4.01
C SER A 171 -10.81 -10.72 5.52
N TRP A 172 -11.17 -11.92 5.94
CA TRP A 172 -11.10 -12.30 7.35
C TRP A 172 -9.67 -12.24 7.90
N VAL A 173 -8.68 -12.74 7.15
CA VAL A 173 -7.25 -12.66 7.51
C VAL A 173 -6.84 -11.19 7.64
N PHE A 174 -7.20 -10.36 6.66
CA PHE A 174 -6.88 -8.94 6.70
C PHE A 174 -7.47 -8.25 7.93
N GLU A 175 -8.74 -8.49 8.25
CA GLU A 175 -9.40 -7.88 9.42
C GLU A 175 -8.74 -8.30 10.74
N LYS A 176 -8.26 -9.54 10.84
CA LYS A 176 -7.49 -10.00 12.00
C LYS A 176 -6.18 -9.24 12.14
N LEU A 177 -5.39 -9.20 11.07
CA LEU A 177 -4.14 -8.44 11.06
C LEU A 177 -4.37 -6.95 11.32
N TRP A 178 -5.44 -6.39 10.74
CA TRP A 178 -5.81 -5.00 10.95
C TRP A 178 -6.15 -4.68 12.41
N GLY A 179 -6.81 -5.60 13.10
CA GLY A 179 -7.13 -5.47 14.52
C GLY A 179 -5.90 -5.54 15.43
N GLU A 180 -4.86 -6.26 15.01
CA GLU A 180 -3.60 -6.42 15.76
C GLU A 180 -2.59 -5.32 15.44
N ALA A 181 -2.71 -4.69 14.28
CA ALA A 181 -1.79 -3.68 13.79
C ALA A 181 -1.99 -2.31 14.45
N THR A 182 -0.91 -1.57 14.62
CA THR A 182 -0.87 -0.22 15.20
C THR A 182 -1.10 0.84 14.14
N ALA A 183 -1.99 1.79 14.39
CA ALA A 183 -2.23 2.89 13.46
C ALA A 183 -0.99 3.78 13.30
N VAL A 184 -0.69 4.15 12.06
CA VAL A 184 0.34 5.15 11.76
C VAL A 184 -0.31 6.52 11.72
N ASP A 185 0.07 7.38 12.63
CA ASP A 185 -0.40 8.75 12.62
C ASP A 185 0.32 9.58 11.55
N GLN A 186 -0.39 10.60 11.07
CA GLN A 186 0.24 11.61 10.21
C GLN A 186 1.41 12.23 10.94
N SER A 187 2.51 12.47 10.22
CA SER A 187 3.60 13.21 10.82
C SER A 187 3.14 14.64 11.17
N ASP A 188 3.71 15.18 12.25
CA ASP A 188 3.49 16.58 12.62
C ASP A 188 3.98 17.56 11.52
N GLU A 189 4.75 17.06 10.56
CA GLU A 189 5.34 17.83 9.46
C GLU A 189 4.94 17.29 8.07
N PRO A 190 3.64 17.25 7.71
CA PRO A 190 3.17 16.67 6.44
C PRO A 190 3.65 17.45 5.19
N TRP A 191 4.22 18.63 5.41
CA TRP A 191 4.82 19.47 4.38
C TRP A 191 6.29 19.15 4.11
N ALA A 192 6.98 18.42 5.00
CA ALA A 192 8.42 18.19 4.90
C ALA A 192 8.86 17.61 3.54
N PRO A 193 8.17 16.64 2.94
CA PRO A 193 8.50 16.14 1.60
C PRO A 193 8.39 17.23 0.51
N MET A 194 7.37 18.07 0.59
CA MET A 194 7.21 19.21 -0.33
C MET A 194 8.40 20.16 -0.24
N LEU A 195 8.76 20.55 0.99
CA LEU A 195 9.86 21.49 1.21
C LEU A 195 11.21 20.90 0.79
N ALA A 196 11.42 19.59 0.99
CA ALA A 196 12.62 18.89 0.55
C ALA A 196 12.79 18.92 -0.99
N LEU A 197 11.73 18.74 -1.76
CA LEU A 197 11.76 18.86 -3.23
C LEU A 197 11.91 20.32 -3.68
N MET A 198 11.21 21.23 -3.04
CA MET A 198 11.32 22.66 -3.35
C MET A 198 12.72 23.21 -3.05
N SER A 199 13.41 22.73 -2.00
CA SER A 199 14.79 23.12 -1.70
C SER A 199 15.79 22.65 -2.77
N ARG A 200 15.41 21.65 -3.60
CA ARG A 200 16.16 21.21 -4.78
C ARG A 200 15.80 21.98 -6.06
N GLY A 201 15.02 23.06 -5.93
CA GLY A 201 14.65 23.95 -7.04
C GLY A 201 13.35 23.58 -7.76
N MET A 202 12.56 22.65 -7.23
CA MET A 202 11.25 22.33 -7.82
C MET A 202 10.21 23.41 -7.49
N THR A 203 9.31 23.66 -8.43
CA THR A 203 8.11 24.47 -8.16
C THR A 203 7.13 23.70 -7.28
N VAL A 204 6.17 24.38 -6.65
CA VAL A 204 5.12 23.74 -5.85
C VAL A 204 4.34 22.70 -6.68
N GLU A 205 4.03 23.05 -7.92
CA GLU A 205 3.31 22.17 -8.84
C GLU A 205 4.14 20.95 -9.24
N ALA A 206 5.42 21.13 -9.55
CA ALA A 206 6.31 20.02 -9.89
C ALA A 206 6.54 19.11 -8.69
N ALA A 207 6.77 19.68 -7.50
CA ALA A 207 6.91 18.91 -6.27
C ALA A 207 5.62 18.14 -5.94
N ALA A 208 4.45 18.78 -6.05
CA ALA A 208 3.16 18.11 -5.84
C ALA A 208 2.97 16.94 -6.83
N HIS A 209 3.28 17.16 -8.11
CA HIS A 209 3.19 16.10 -9.12
C HIS A 209 4.13 14.93 -8.79
N THR A 210 5.40 15.22 -8.45
CA THR A 210 6.38 14.18 -8.04
C THR A 210 5.89 13.38 -6.84
N LEU A 211 5.13 14.02 -5.94
CA LEU A 211 4.53 13.40 -4.75
C LEU A 211 3.17 12.74 -5.00
N GLY A 212 2.72 12.63 -6.25
CA GLY A 212 1.39 12.13 -6.57
C GLY A 212 0.23 12.96 -5.98
N LEU A 213 0.50 14.23 -5.62
CA LEU A 213 -0.48 15.13 -5.02
C LEU A 213 -1.15 16.01 -6.08
N SER A 214 -2.42 16.36 -5.86
CA SER A 214 -3.01 17.43 -6.64
C SER A 214 -2.29 18.76 -6.36
N PRO A 215 -2.25 19.70 -7.34
CA PRO A 215 -1.69 21.03 -7.12
C PRO A 215 -2.34 21.78 -5.94
N ARG A 216 -3.62 21.56 -5.70
CA ARG A 216 -4.36 22.10 -4.55
C ARG A 216 -3.83 21.56 -3.23
N THR A 217 -3.56 20.25 -3.17
CA THR A 217 -3.00 19.60 -1.97
C THR A 217 -1.58 20.09 -1.71
N GLY A 218 -0.75 20.19 -2.76
CA GLY A 218 0.59 20.74 -2.65
C GLY A 218 0.60 22.15 -2.06
N ARG A 219 -0.22 23.05 -2.59
CA ARG A 219 -0.34 24.42 -2.07
C ARG A 219 -0.81 24.44 -0.62
N ARG A 220 -1.82 23.62 -0.26
CA ARG A 220 -2.29 23.52 1.13
C ARG A 220 -1.18 23.07 2.08
N ARG A 221 -0.30 22.17 1.66
CA ARG A 221 0.85 21.73 2.49
C ARG A 221 1.87 22.84 2.68
N VAL A 222 2.19 23.59 1.63
CA VAL A 222 3.06 24.78 1.74
C VAL A 222 2.44 25.82 2.68
N ASP A 223 1.13 26.07 2.59
CA ASP A 223 0.42 26.97 3.50
C ASP A 223 0.44 26.45 4.96
N GLN A 224 0.36 25.16 5.17
CA GLN A 224 0.50 24.55 6.50
C GLN A 224 1.91 24.77 7.06
N ALA A 225 2.94 24.55 6.25
CA ALA A 225 4.32 24.85 6.62
C ALA A 225 4.50 26.32 6.99
N MET A 226 4.02 27.24 6.16
CA MET A 226 4.13 28.69 6.45
C MET A 226 3.47 29.04 7.79
N ARG A 227 2.30 28.47 8.09
CA ARG A 227 1.65 28.65 9.40
C ARG A 227 2.45 28.08 10.55
N HIS A 228 3.01 26.88 10.38
CA HIS A 228 3.84 26.23 11.40
C HIS A 228 5.08 27.04 11.74
N PHE A 229 5.76 27.56 10.72
CA PHE A 229 6.96 28.38 10.90
C PHE A 229 6.68 29.87 11.16
N GLY A 230 5.42 30.29 11.17
CA GLY A 230 5.04 31.69 11.42
C GLY A 230 5.51 32.67 10.35
N VAL A 231 5.64 32.21 9.09
CA VAL A 231 6.10 33.01 7.95
C VAL A 231 4.98 33.22 6.93
N THR A 232 5.07 34.34 6.18
CA THR A 232 4.01 34.72 5.22
C THR A 232 4.41 34.55 3.75
N GLY A 233 5.66 34.11 3.49
CA GLY A 233 6.14 33.97 2.11
C GLY A 233 7.04 32.72 1.95
N GLN A 234 7.01 32.15 0.74
CA GLN A 234 7.78 30.94 0.40
C GLN A 234 9.30 31.15 0.54
N PHE A 235 9.80 32.34 0.24
CA PHE A 235 11.22 32.67 0.41
C PHE A 235 11.63 32.60 1.90
N ALA A 236 10.84 33.19 2.79
CA ALA A 236 11.07 33.13 4.22
C ALA A 236 10.94 31.68 4.74
N LEU A 237 9.97 30.93 4.21
CA LEU A 237 9.81 29.50 4.52
C LEU A 237 11.07 28.71 4.15
N GLY A 238 11.61 28.93 2.94
CA GLY A 238 12.85 28.28 2.50
C GLY A 238 14.05 28.57 3.38
N ALA A 239 14.18 29.84 3.84
CA ALA A 239 15.27 30.25 4.73
C ALA A 239 15.18 29.58 6.10
N VAL A 240 13.98 29.53 6.73
CA VAL A 240 13.76 28.90 8.04
C VAL A 240 13.92 27.38 7.94
N TRP A 241 13.36 26.76 6.92
CA TRP A 241 13.51 25.33 6.65
C TRP A 241 14.96 24.92 6.44
N GLY A 242 15.71 25.66 5.62
CA GLY A 242 17.14 25.41 5.39
C GLY A 242 17.98 25.52 6.67
N ALA A 243 17.71 26.52 7.52
CA ALA A 243 18.36 26.64 8.82
C ALA A 243 18.06 25.47 9.76
N GLN A 244 16.82 25.00 9.78
CA GLN A 244 16.41 23.84 10.60
C GLN A 244 17.10 22.54 10.13
N GLN A 245 17.20 22.30 8.81
CA GLN A 245 17.89 21.14 8.28
C GLN A 245 19.40 21.16 8.57
N ALA A 246 20.04 22.33 8.50
CA ALA A 246 21.45 22.49 8.85
C ALA A 246 21.75 22.22 10.35
N GLY A 247 20.75 22.40 11.21
CA GLY A 247 20.88 22.11 12.66
C GLY A 247 20.59 20.64 13.03
N ARG A 248 20.07 19.84 12.11
CA ARG A 248 19.78 18.41 12.31
C ARG A 248 20.89 17.47 11.80
N GLY A 249 21.88 17.98 11.07
CA GLY A 249 23.06 17.27 10.56
C GLY A 249 24.29 17.54 11.39
#